data_ff9f27e6a977551a0dc5d907e4b7b54c
#
_entry.id   ff9f27e6a977551a0dc5d907e4b7b54c
#
_cell.length_a   1.000
_cell.length_b   1.000
_cell.length_c   1.000
_cell.angle_alpha   90.00
_cell.angle_beta   90.00
_cell.angle_gamma   90.00
#
_symmetry.space_group_name_H-M   'P 1'
#
loop_
_entity.id
_entity.type
_entity.pdbx_description
1 polymer ?
#
loop_
_entity_poly.entity_id
_entity_poly.type
_entity_poly.pdbx_seq_one_letter_code
_entity_poly.pdbx_strand_id
1 'polypeptide(L)'
;MFAESNSLISLDLSKFKTDKVENMAGMFSSCYKIDNLDFSGFVTDSVTNMKEMFSQCYSLKSLDLTKFNTKNVKQMKQMFYGCILTSLDLSSFETDEVEDASMMFTNCRSLENLNIDKFTLGKNKQMASMFESCSSLTSLDVSKFDTKNVESMYKTFYACEKLTSIDVSKFETSKVKVMTSMFDRCSSLQSITFGKVDTSLVTSMSSMFARCSSITSIDVSSFKTDNVFLMTQMFDSCNSLTHLDLSNFVGNKVENLHSMFRNCYKITSINLSNFNANSIDNMNFVFENCYSLKFLDVSKLNTSKAKFFRNTFTNCSSLEELDIAHFSAQNALGMDEMFLNCSSLKFLNLSNFRPKKCNSMTSMFRNCKSLESIDMTKFNTKSLKNMDYMFSSCTSLTSLYIVWFNTLNVDSFTEVFEGDEDLELYVYPNDVQNLLNSKPYSVKFHRFYNFDYDD
;
A
#
# COMPACT_ATOMS: atom_id res chain seq x y z
N MET A 1 -18.00 -25.52 25.63
CA MET A 1 -18.72 -26.82 25.92
C MET A 1 -18.83 -27.65 24.66
N PHE A 2 -19.35 -27.10 23.52
CA PHE A 2 -19.51 -27.82 22.27
C PHE A 2 -18.44 -27.51 21.25
N ALA A 3 -17.36 -26.83 21.61
CA ALA A 3 -16.27 -26.51 20.71
C ALA A 3 -15.77 -27.74 19.95
N GLU A 4 -15.47 -27.56 18.65
CA GLU A 4 -14.96 -28.61 17.76
C GLU A 4 -15.90 -29.82 17.54
N SER A 5 -17.20 -29.63 17.86
CA SER A 5 -18.21 -30.65 17.55
C SER A 5 -18.56 -30.63 16.07
N ASN A 6 -17.58 -31.00 15.23
CA ASN A 6 -17.59 -30.82 13.77
C ASN A 6 -18.72 -31.57 13.02
N SER A 7 -19.31 -32.55 13.64
CA SER A 7 -20.39 -33.38 13.07
C SER A 7 -21.77 -33.00 13.62
N LEU A 8 -21.87 -32.12 14.60
CA LEU A 8 -23.10 -31.70 15.21
C LEU A 8 -23.95 -30.87 14.23
N ILE A 9 -25.15 -31.31 13.93
CA ILE A 9 -26.07 -30.67 12.96
C ILE A 9 -27.09 -29.81 13.73
N SER A 10 -27.65 -30.35 14.81
CA SER A 10 -28.65 -29.66 15.64
C SER A 10 -28.39 -29.91 17.12
N LEU A 11 -28.82 -28.99 17.95
CA LEU A 11 -28.72 -29.10 19.39
C LEU A 11 -29.94 -28.48 20.06
N ASP A 12 -30.63 -29.28 20.91
CA ASP A 12 -31.69 -28.76 21.77
C ASP A 12 -31.09 -28.07 23.00
N LEU A 13 -31.23 -26.73 23.08
CA LEU A 13 -30.74 -25.90 24.15
C LEU A 13 -31.81 -25.56 25.19
N SER A 14 -33.06 -26.01 25.02
CA SER A 14 -34.23 -25.58 25.82
C SER A 14 -34.12 -25.89 27.32
N LYS A 15 -33.27 -26.87 27.69
CA LYS A 15 -33.11 -27.30 29.10
C LYS A 15 -31.84 -26.77 29.76
N PHE A 16 -31.06 -25.96 29.04
CA PHE A 16 -29.86 -25.38 29.60
C PHE A 16 -30.23 -24.20 30.53
N LYS A 17 -29.75 -24.26 31.77
CA LYS A 17 -29.83 -23.16 32.72
C LYS A 17 -28.55 -22.36 32.65
N THR A 18 -28.65 -21.10 32.20
CA THR A 18 -27.47 -20.24 31.95
C THR A 18 -27.42 -19.00 32.84
N ASP A 19 -28.31 -18.88 33.77
CA ASP A 19 -28.47 -17.74 34.71
C ASP A 19 -27.20 -17.44 35.52
N LYS A 20 -26.34 -18.44 35.78
CA LYS A 20 -25.08 -18.31 36.53
C LYS A 20 -23.82 -18.46 35.64
N VAL A 21 -24.00 -18.53 34.34
CA VAL A 21 -22.85 -18.71 33.42
C VAL A 21 -22.15 -17.38 33.22
N GLU A 22 -20.87 -17.31 33.59
CA GLU A 22 -20.02 -16.13 33.43
C GLU A 22 -19.17 -16.19 32.16
N ASN A 23 -18.90 -17.39 31.63
CA ASN A 23 -18.00 -17.61 30.49
C ASN A 23 -18.64 -18.53 29.44
N MET A 24 -18.90 -17.95 28.25
CA MET A 24 -19.40 -18.66 27.07
C MET A 24 -18.36 -18.67 25.95
N ALA A 25 -17.07 -18.43 26.26
CA ALA A 25 -16.00 -18.43 25.27
C ALA A 25 -15.92 -19.76 24.52
N GLY A 26 -15.87 -19.69 23.18
CA GLY A 26 -15.77 -20.83 22.29
C GLY A 26 -16.92 -21.85 22.38
N MET A 27 -18.08 -21.48 22.94
CA MET A 27 -19.13 -22.46 23.25
C MET A 27 -19.54 -23.30 22.03
N PHE A 28 -19.61 -22.69 20.85
CA PHE A 28 -19.93 -23.36 19.56
C PHE A 28 -18.78 -23.20 18.55
N SER A 29 -17.60 -22.84 18.98
CA SER A 29 -16.45 -22.64 18.07
C SER A 29 -16.20 -23.92 17.27
N SER A 30 -16.00 -23.75 15.96
CA SER A 30 -15.75 -24.86 15.00
C SER A 30 -16.86 -25.92 14.94
N CYS A 31 -18.10 -25.54 15.26
CA CYS A 31 -19.27 -26.39 14.99
C CYS A 31 -19.68 -26.25 13.52
N TYR A 32 -18.91 -26.86 12.61
CA TYR A 32 -18.97 -26.60 11.16
C TYR A 32 -20.31 -26.94 10.51
N LYS A 33 -21.09 -27.90 11.07
CA LYS A 33 -22.33 -28.40 10.47
C LYS A 33 -23.59 -27.90 11.14
N ILE A 34 -23.47 -27.15 12.22
CA ILE A 34 -24.64 -26.64 12.94
C ILE A 34 -25.31 -25.55 12.09
N ASP A 35 -26.58 -25.72 11.78
CA ASP A 35 -27.32 -24.84 10.86
C ASP A 35 -28.32 -23.93 11.58
N ASN A 36 -28.73 -24.29 12.80
CA ASN A 36 -29.63 -23.51 13.64
C ASN A 36 -29.34 -23.69 15.12
N LEU A 37 -29.52 -22.64 15.90
CA LEU A 37 -29.40 -22.62 17.36
C LEU A 37 -30.53 -21.77 17.94
N ASP A 38 -31.34 -22.35 18.82
CA ASP A 38 -32.40 -21.63 19.55
C ASP A 38 -31.92 -21.18 20.93
N PHE A 39 -31.75 -19.89 21.11
CA PHE A 39 -31.31 -19.26 22.33
C PHE A 39 -32.48 -18.66 23.15
N SER A 40 -33.74 -18.97 22.82
CA SER A 40 -34.92 -18.37 23.50
C SER A 40 -34.93 -18.59 25.01
N GLY A 41 -34.32 -19.66 25.50
CA GLY A 41 -34.19 -19.98 26.93
C GLY A 41 -32.90 -19.47 27.62
N PHE A 42 -32.00 -18.83 26.86
CA PHE A 42 -30.72 -18.38 27.46
C PHE A 42 -30.87 -17.09 28.25
N VAL A 43 -30.26 -17.08 29.43
CA VAL A 43 -30.03 -15.88 30.25
C VAL A 43 -28.53 -15.59 30.24
N THR A 44 -28.16 -14.35 29.86
CA THR A 44 -26.74 -13.99 29.68
C THR A 44 -26.32 -12.84 30.60
N ASP A 45 -27.11 -12.52 31.63
CA ASP A 45 -26.89 -11.38 32.53
C ASP A 45 -25.58 -11.45 33.31
N SER A 46 -25.10 -12.67 33.60
CA SER A 46 -23.83 -12.91 34.31
C SER A 46 -22.63 -13.06 33.39
N VAL A 47 -22.83 -13.09 32.05
CA VAL A 47 -21.76 -13.41 31.10
C VAL A 47 -20.81 -12.23 30.94
N THR A 48 -19.52 -12.50 31.11
CA THR A 48 -18.44 -11.53 30.93
C THR A 48 -17.54 -11.84 29.72
N ASN A 49 -17.61 -13.07 29.19
CA ASN A 49 -16.74 -13.53 28.11
C ASN A 49 -17.53 -14.33 27.06
N MET A 50 -17.58 -13.76 25.83
CA MET A 50 -18.19 -14.37 24.63
C MET A 50 -17.17 -14.56 23.49
N LYS A 51 -15.85 -14.54 23.84
CA LYS A 51 -14.77 -14.75 22.87
C LYS A 51 -15.01 -16.01 22.06
N GLU A 52 -14.90 -15.93 20.71
CA GLU A 52 -15.00 -17.08 19.79
C GLU A 52 -16.32 -17.89 19.87
N MET A 53 -17.39 -17.35 20.48
CA MET A 53 -18.60 -18.13 20.79
C MET A 53 -19.20 -18.85 19.58
N PHE A 54 -19.21 -18.20 18.41
CA PHE A 54 -19.72 -18.76 17.14
C PHE A 54 -18.63 -18.83 16.07
N SER A 55 -17.35 -18.77 16.44
CA SER A 55 -16.23 -18.81 15.51
C SER A 55 -16.30 -20.04 14.62
N GLN A 56 -16.18 -19.85 13.29
CA GLN A 56 -16.15 -20.93 12.29
C GLN A 56 -17.42 -21.79 12.24
N CYS A 57 -18.58 -21.25 12.56
CA CYS A 57 -19.88 -21.91 12.32
C CYS A 57 -20.26 -21.78 10.84
N TYR A 58 -19.64 -22.58 9.97
CA TYR A 58 -19.75 -22.45 8.52
C TYR A 58 -21.09 -22.88 7.92
N SER A 59 -22.00 -23.46 8.70
CA SER A 59 -23.33 -23.83 8.21
C SER A 59 -24.46 -23.01 8.83
N LEU A 60 -24.15 -22.14 9.78
CA LEU A 60 -25.13 -21.33 10.51
C LEU A 60 -25.71 -20.26 9.59
N LYS A 61 -27.00 -20.39 9.25
CA LYS A 61 -27.69 -19.52 8.28
C LYS A 61 -28.36 -18.32 8.90
N SER A 62 -28.84 -18.46 10.11
CA SER A 62 -29.51 -17.42 10.88
C SER A 62 -29.14 -17.53 12.36
N LEU A 63 -29.22 -16.42 13.08
CA LEU A 63 -28.91 -16.39 14.49
C LEU A 63 -29.73 -15.29 15.15
N ASP A 64 -30.64 -15.66 16.04
CA ASP A 64 -31.41 -14.72 16.86
C ASP A 64 -30.71 -14.54 18.22
N LEU A 65 -30.17 -13.35 18.45
CA LEU A 65 -29.49 -12.96 19.69
C LEU A 65 -30.23 -11.81 20.41
N THR A 66 -31.47 -11.53 20.04
CA THR A 66 -32.25 -10.39 20.59
C THR A 66 -32.48 -10.51 22.11
N LYS A 67 -32.39 -11.71 22.67
CA LYS A 67 -32.50 -11.99 24.10
C LYS A 67 -31.17 -11.85 24.87
N PHE A 68 -30.06 -11.68 24.19
CA PHE A 68 -28.74 -11.59 24.84
C PHE A 68 -28.61 -10.25 25.53
N ASN A 69 -28.33 -10.30 26.84
CA ASN A 69 -27.86 -9.16 27.62
C ASN A 69 -26.32 -9.16 27.62
N THR A 70 -25.73 -8.17 27.01
CA THR A 70 -24.24 -8.10 26.84
C THR A 70 -23.61 -7.00 27.69
N LYS A 71 -24.41 -6.32 28.53
CA LYS A 71 -23.97 -5.18 29.33
C LYS A 71 -22.72 -5.43 30.21
N ASN A 72 -22.50 -6.68 30.64
CA ASN A 72 -21.35 -7.06 31.47
C ASN A 72 -20.20 -7.72 30.65
N VAL A 73 -20.38 -7.88 29.33
CA VAL A 73 -19.40 -8.60 28.50
C VAL A 73 -18.18 -7.72 28.23
N LYS A 74 -17.00 -8.28 28.54
CA LYS A 74 -15.69 -7.64 28.35
C LYS A 74 -14.94 -8.16 27.14
N GLN A 75 -15.20 -9.41 26.71
CA GLN A 75 -14.48 -10.09 25.65
C GLN A 75 -15.43 -10.55 24.56
N MET A 76 -15.27 -10.00 23.33
CA MET A 76 -16.03 -10.38 22.13
C MET A 76 -15.11 -10.71 20.95
N LYS A 77 -13.81 -10.90 21.23
CA LYS A 77 -12.81 -11.23 20.19
C LYS A 77 -13.27 -12.46 19.40
N GLN A 78 -13.25 -12.34 18.03
CA GLN A 78 -13.57 -13.45 17.12
C GLN A 78 -14.98 -14.08 17.32
N MET A 79 -15.92 -13.37 17.93
CA MET A 79 -17.22 -13.96 18.30
C MET A 79 -17.94 -14.58 17.09
N PHE A 80 -17.87 -13.94 15.92
CA PHE A 80 -18.50 -14.41 14.66
C PHE A 80 -17.48 -14.72 13.56
N TYR A 81 -16.22 -14.94 13.90
CA TYR A 81 -15.15 -15.19 12.93
C TYR A 81 -15.53 -16.31 11.95
N GLY A 82 -15.52 -16.00 10.65
CA GLY A 82 -15.77 -16.97 9.58
C GLY A 82 -17.22 -17.44 9.44
N CYS A 83 -18.19 -16.81 10.11
CA CYS A 83 -19.59 -17.14 9.90
C CYS A 83 -20.07 -16.78 8.49
N ILE A 84 -21.02 -17.58 7.95
CA ILE A 84 -21.60 -17.39 6.61
C ILE A 84 -22.97 -16.68 6.63
N LEU A 85 -23.34 -16.09 7.79
CA LEU A 85 -24.59 -15.33 7.96
C LEU A 85 -24.68 -14.24 6.87
N THR A 86 -25.85 -14.11 6.24
CA THR A 86 -26.14 -13.02 5.30
C THR A 86 -26.64 -11.75 6.00
N SER A 87 -27.26 -11.92 7.15
CA SER A 87 -27.72 -10.82 8.01
C SER A 87 -27.49 -11.14 9.47
N LEU A 88 -27.18 -10.12 10.27
CA LEU A 88 -27.00 -10.25 11.72
C LEU A 88 -27.52 -8.99 12.41
N ASP A 89 -28.50 -9.16 13.30
CA ASP A 89 -29.02 -8.09 14.12
C ASP A 89 -28.44 -8.17 15.54
N LEU A 90 -27.63 -7.19 15.89
CA LEU A 90 -27.03 -7.02 17.20
C LEU A 90 -27.50 -5.72 17.86
N SER A 91 -28.67 -5.20 17.49
CA SER A 91 -29.24 -3.96 18.05
C SER A 91 -29.53 -4.04 19.56
N SER A 92 -29.58 -5.27 20.10
CA SER A 92 -29.71 -5.48 21.58
C SER A 92 -28.37 -5.42 22.31
N PHE A 93 -27.21 -5.49 21.59
CA PHE A 93 -25.88 -5.58 22.22
C PHE A 93 -25.43 -4.24 22.78
N GLU A 94 -25.17 -4.20 24.07
CA GLU A 94 -24.47 -3.11 24.76
C GLU A 94 -23.00 -3.48 24.83
N THR A 95 -22.10 -2.58 24.41
CA THR A 95 -20.66 -2.88 24.25
C THR A 95 -19.75 -1.90 25.01
N ASP A 96 -20.30 -1.13 25.96
CA ASP A 96 -19.55 -0.14 26.73
C ASP A 96 -18.40 -0.75 27.56
N GLU A 97 -18.61 -1.99 28.06
CA GLU A 97 -17.63 -2.71 28.87
C GLU A 97 -16.64 -3.56 28.04
N VAL A 98 -16.83 -3.65 26.72
CA VAL A 98 -15.98 -4.48 25.85
C VAL A 98 -14.58 -3.91 25.77
N GLU A 99 -13.58 -4.71 26.13
CA GLU A 99 -12.16 -4.38 26.14
C GLU A 99 -11.45 -4.86 24.87
N ASP A 100 -11.92 -5.97 24.27
CA ASP A 100 -11.36 -6.55 23.02
C ASP A 100 -12.48 -7.03 22.08
N ALA A 101 -12.66 -6.31 20.97
CA ALA A 101 -13.55 -6.67 19.86
C ALA A 101 -12.76 -7.02 18.59
N SER A 102 -11.46 -7.32 18.72
CA SER A 102 -10.63 -7.67 17.55
C SER A 102 -11.16 -8.90 16.83
N MET A 103 -11.09 -8.87 15.50
CA MET A 103 -11.51 -9.97 14.63
C MET A 103 -12.98 -10.40 14.78
N MET A 104 -13.85 -9.58 15.39
CA MET A 104 -15.22 -10.01 15.75
C MET A 104 -16.01 -10.54 14.56
N PHE A 105 -15.87 -9.91 13.38
CA PHE A 105 -16.56 -10.29 12.15
C PHE A 105 -15.59 -10.70 11.04
N THR A 106 -14.32 -10.98 11.36
CA THR A 106 -13.33 -11.38 10.33
C THR A 106 -13.83 -12.57 9.51
N ASN A 107 -13.69 -12.48 8.19
CA ASN A 107 -14.12 -13.50 7.22
C ASN A 107 -15.64 -13.79 7.22
N CYS A 108 -16.47 -12.87 7.68
CA CYS A 108 -17.93 -12.95 7.46
C CYS A 108 -18.27 -12.54 6.02
N ARG A 109 -17.77 -13.30 5.04
CA ARG A 109 -17.79 -12.93 3.61
C ARG A 109 -19.17 -12.81 2.99
N SER A 110 -20.17 -13.49 3.56
CA SER A 110 -21.56 -13.48 3.07
C SER A 110 -22.42 -12.39 3.74
N LEU A 111 -21.88 -11.69 4.74
CA LEU A 111 -22.62 -10.72 5.52
C LEU A 111 -22.93 -9.48 4.68
N GLU A 112 -24.21 -9.29 4.34
CA GLU A 112 -24.72 -8.17 3.56
C GLU A 112 -25.29 -7.08 4.45
N ASN A 113 -25.96 -7.48 5.57
CA ASN A 113 -26.61 -6.57 6.49
C ASN A 113 -26.15 -6.84 7.92
N LEU A 114 -25.61 -5.82 8.56
CA LEU A 114 -25.17 -5.86 9.95
C LEU A 114 -25.78 -4.67 10.71
N ASN A 115 -26.59 -4.96 11.72
CA ASN A 115 -27.14 -3.94 12.61
C ASN A 115 -26.34 -3.91 13.93
N ILE A 116 -25.64 -2.81 14.17
CA ILE A 116 -24.81 -2.56 15.35
C ILE A 116 -25.14 -1.20 15.98
N ASP A 117 -26.39 -0.78 15.95
CA ASP A 117 -26.84 0.56 16.32
C ASP A 117 -26.48 0.98 17.76
N LYS A 118 -26.22 0.03 18.66
CA LYS A 118 -25.83 0.30 20.05
C LYS A 118 -24.35 0.03 20.35
N PHE A 119 -23.56 -0.28 19.35
CA PHE A 119 -22.12 -0.50 19.56
C PHE A 119 -21.41 0.81 19.88
N THR A 120 -20.98 0.98 21.13
CA THR A 120 -20.20 2.13 21.57
C THR A 120 -18.72 1.82 21.67
N LEU A 121 -18.35 0.62 22.16
CA LEU A 121 -16.96 0.17 22.34
C LEU A 121 -16.13 1.07 23.27
N GLY A 122 -16.73 1.68 24.29
CA GLY A 122 -16.11 2.74 25.11
C GLY A 122 -14.82 2.35 25.84
N LYS A 123 -14.63 1.06 26.19
CA LYS A 123 -13.41 0.54 26.81
C LYS A 123 -12.48 -0.20 25.84
N ASN A 124 -12.90 -0.34 24.59
CA ASN A 124 -12.18 -1.15 23.61
C ASN A 124 -10.81 -0.56 23.24
N LYS A 125 -9.78 -1.39 23.31
CA LYS A 125 -8.41 -1.05 22.93
C LYS A 125 -8.00 -1.64 21.58
N GLN A 126 -8.72 -2.66 21.10
CA GLN A 126 -8.32 -3.45 19.93
C GLN A 126 -9.48 -3.56 18.93
N MET A 127 -9.32 -2.86 17.79
CA MET A 127 -10.21 -2.98 16.64
C MET A 127 -9.54 -3.72 15.46
N ALA A 128 -8.37 -4.34 15.72
CA ALA A 128 -7.63 -5.02 14.67
C ALA A 128 -8.49 -6.08 13.98
N SER A 129 -8.56 -6.00 12.64
CA SER A 129 -9.29 -6.94 11.78
C SER A 129 -10.79 -7.10 12.10
N MET A 130 -11.42 -6.12 12.76
CA MET A 130 -12.80 -6.28 13.24
C MET A 130 -13.79 -6.64 12.13
N PHE A 131 -13.64 -6.02 10.95
CA PHE A 131 -14.48 -6.28 9.76
C PHE A 131 -13.65 -6.83 8.59
N GLU A 132 -12.46 -7.39 8.85
CA GLU A 132 -11.59 -7.94 7.81
C GLU A 132 -12.34 -8.98 6.97
N SER A 133 -12.34 -8.80 5.63
CA SER A 133 -12.99 -9.68 4.67
C SER A 133 -14.51 -9.85 4.85
N CYS A 134 -15.19 -8.81 5.36
CA CYS A 134 -16.65 -8.70 5.23
C CYS A 134 -16.99 -8.22 3.80
N SER A 135 -16.65 -9.05 2.81
CA SER A 135 -16.60 -8.64 1.39
C SER A 135 -17.97 -8.37 0.77
N SER A 136 -19.07 -8.77 1.41
CA SER A 136 -20.44 -8.52 0.93
C SER A 136 -21.12 -7.30 1.57
N LEU A 137 -20.54 -6.70 2.62
CA LEU A 137 -21.11 -5.48 3.22
C LEU A 137 -21.05 -4.31 2.22
N THR A 138 -22.21 -3.71 1.95
CA THR A 138 -22.34 -2.54 1.07
C THR A 138 -22.32 -1.23 1.83
N SER A 139 -22.73 -1.25 3.08
CA SER A 139 -22.74 -0.10 4.02
C SER A 139 -22.45 -0.57 5.43
N LEU A 140 -21.92 0.31 6.26
CA LEU A 140 -21.66 0.04 7.68
C LEU A 140 -21.71 1.35 8.46
N ASP A 141 -22.59 1.43 9.47
CA ASP A 141 -22.66 2.58 10.37
C ASP A 141 -21.78 2.35 11.60
N VAL A 142 -20.74 3.15 11.73
CA VAL A 142 -19.80 3.16 12.87
C VAL A 142 -19.85 4.46 13.65
N SER A 143 -20.89 5.28 13.43
CA SER A 143 -21.03 6.64 14.00
C SER A 143 -21.13 6.67 15.52
N LYS A 144 -21.46 5.54 16.15
CA LYS A 144 -21.58 5.39 17.61
C LYS A 144 -20.30 4.90 18.28
N PHE A 145 -19.28 4.51 17.51
CA PHE A 145 -18.04 3.97 18.09
C PHE A 145 -17.27 5.05 18.85
N ASP A 146 -17.05 4.83 20.14
CA ASP A 146 -16.12 5.60 20.98
C ASP A 146 -14.71 4.96 20.87
N THR A 147 -13.88 5.53 20.03
CA THR A 147 -12.55 4.98 19.73
C THR A 147 -11.42 5.61 20.56
N LYS A 148 -11.73 6.44 21.55
CA LYS A 148 -10.73 7.18 22.36
C LYS A 148 -9.68 6.31 23.06
N ASN A 149 -9.98 5.01 23.26
CA ASN A 149 -9.08 4.07 23.89
C ASN A 149 -8.40 3.10 22.90
N VAL A 150 -8.74 3.17 21.61
CA VAL A 150 -8.23 2.26 20.59
C VAL A 150 -6.76 2.54 20.31
N GLU A 151 -5.93 1.51 20.39
CA GLU A 151 -4.50 1.56 20.11
C GLU A 151 -4.12 0.96 18.74
N SER A 152 -4.97 0.09 18.17
CA SER A 152 -4.73 -0.55 16.88
C SER A 152 -5.99 -0.58 16.02
N MET A 153 -5.85 -0.06 14.79
CA MET A 153 -6.83 -0.16 13.70
C MET A 153 -6.27 -0.98 12.53
N TYR A 154 -5.34 -1.91 12.83
CA TYR A 154 -4.74 -2.81 11.84
C TYR A 154 -5.83 -3.58 11.10
N LYS A 155 -5.88 -3.44 9.77
CA LYS A 155 -6.83 -4.16 8.90
C LYS A 155 -8.31 -4.04 9.30
N THR A 156 -8.72 -2.99 10.02
CA THR A 156 -10.10 -2.90 10.57
C THR A 156 -11.17 -3.13 9.51
N PHE A 157 -11.00 -2.57 8.30
CA PHE A 157 -11.93 -2.72 7.16
C PHE A 157 -11.27 -3.41 5.95
N TYR A 158 -10.18 -4.15 6.15
CA TYR A 158 -9.45 -4.83 5.08
C TYR A 158 -10.38 -5.72 4.26
N ALA A 159 -10.32 -5.61 2.92
CA ALA A 159 -11.12 -6.40 1.99
C ALA A 159 -12.65 -6.34 2.22
N CYS A 160 -13.16 -5.20 2.67
CA CYS A 160 -14.59 -4.89 2.57
C CYS A 160 -14.90 -4.46 1.12
N GLU A 161 -14.86 -5.42 0.20
CA GLU A 161 -14.78 -5.18 -1.25
C GLU A 161 -16.00 -4.46 -1.84
N LYS A 162 -17.21 -4.68 -1.27
CA LYS A 162 -18.46 -4.06 -1.74
C LYS A 162 -18.83 -2.78 -0.99
N LEU A 163 -18.07 -2.39 0.04
CA LEU A 163 -18.33 -1.17 0.79
C LEU A 163 -18.12 0.04 -0.11
N THR A 164 -19.18 0.87 -0.28
CA THR A 164 -19.15 2.01 -1.22
C THR A 164 -18.73 3.33 -0.57
N SER A 165 -19.04 3.50 0.71
CA SER A 165 -18.65 4.67 1.50
C SER A 165 -18.53 4.31 2.97
N ILE A 166 -17.73 5.07 3.71
CA ILE A 166 -17.64 4.95 5.16
C ILE A 166 -17.41 6.32 5.80
N ASP A 167 -18.13 6.57 6.90
CA ASP A 167 -17.94 7.77 7.73
C ASP A 167 -17.25 7.39 9.04
N VAL A 168 -15.98 7.77 9.17
CA VAL A 168 -15.16 7.63 10.37
C VAL A 168 -14.88 8.99 11.03
N SER A 169 -15.68 9.99 10.73
CA SER A 169 -15.50 11.37 11.23
C SER A 169 -15.58 11.51 12.76
N LYS A 170 -16.19 10.54 13.41
CA LYS A 170 -16.30 10.47 14.89
C LYS A 170 -15.15 9.71 15.54
N PHE A 171 -14.26 9.09 14.76
CA PHE A 171 -13.14 8.34 15.35
C PHE A 171 -12.14 9.27 16.04
N GLU A 172 -11.89 9.02 17.30
CA GLU A 172 -10.80 9.61 18.07
C GLU A 172 -9.57 8.70 17.95
N THR A 173 -8.48 9.21 17.39
CA THR A 173 -7.33 8.37 17.02
C THR A 173 -6.05 8.73 17.76
N SER A 174 -6.13 9.59 18.78
CA SER A 174 -4.96 10.09 19.50
C SER A 174 -4.11 9.03 20.22
N LYS A 175 -4.66 7.82 20.44
CA LYS A 175 -3.93 6.68 21.01
C LYS A 175 -3.54 5.63 19.97
N VAL A 176 -3.97 5.78 18.72
CA VAL A 176 -3.73 4.79 17.67
C VAL A 176 -2.27 4.82 17.24
N LYS A 177 -1.63 3.66 17.26
CA LYS A 177 -0.23 3.44 16.88
C LYS A 177 -0.09 2.75 15.51
N VAL A 178 -1.12 1.99 15.09
CA VAL A 178 -1.08 1.17 13.87
C VAL A 178 -2.35 1.38 13.06
N MET A 179 -2.18 1.82 11.79
CA MET A 179 -3.26 1.97 10.79
C MET A 179 -2.94 1.18 9.50
N THR A 180 -1.98 0.26 9.58
CA THR A 180 -1.56 -0.56 8.43
C THR A 180 -2.75 -1.30 7.83
N SER A 181 -2.91 -1.20 6.52
CA SER A 181 -3.94 -1.88 5.71
C SER A 181 -5.39 -1.61 6.17
N MET A 182 -5.67 -0.47 6.83
CA MET A 182 -6.99 -0.21 7.42
C MET A 182 -8.13 -0.33 6.41
N PHE A 183 -7.93 0.16 5.17
CA PHE A 183 -8.90 0.11 4.06
C PHE A 183 -8.38 -0.67 2.85
N ASP A 184 -7.27 -1.43 3.00
CA ASP A 184 -6.70 -2.17 1.87
C ASP A 184 -7.73 -3.13 1.26
N ARG A 185 -7.84 -3.16 -0.07
CA ARG A 185 -8.83 -3.95 -0.85
C ARG A 185 -10.29 -3.55 -0.67
N CYS A 186 -10.58 -2.34 -0.19
CA CYS A 186 -11.93 -1.80 -0.28
C CYS A 186 -12.19 -1.31 -1.73
N SER A 187 -12.28 -2.24 -2.67
CA SER A 187 -12.21 -1.95 -4.12
C SER A 187 -13.38 -1.13 -4.66
N SER A 188 -14.56 -1.22 -4.04
CA SER A 188 -15.74 -0.43 -4.42
C SER A 188 -15.84 0.91 -3.68
N LEU A 189 -14.93 1.20 -2.75
CA LEU A 189 -14.99 2.39 -1.90
C LEU A 189 -14.77 3.66 -2.74
N GLN A 190 -15.79 4.53 -2.76
CA GLN A 190 -15.79 5.78 -3.52
C GLN A 190 -15.42 6.98 -2.65
N SER A 191 -15.77 6.93 -1.36
CA SER A 191 -15.49 8.01 -0.42
C SER A 191 -15.23 7.51 1.00
N ILE A 192 -14.34 8.21 1.71
CA ILE A 192 -14.10 8.07 3.14
C ILE A 192 -14.25 9.46 3.75
N THR A 193 -15.11 9.58 4.76
CA THR A 193 -15.23 10.83 5.51
C THR A 193 -14.39 10.73 6.78
N PHE A 194 -13.28 11.45 6.78
CA PHE A 194 -12.45 11.62 7.97
C PHE A 194 -12.91 12.85 8.78
N GLY A 195 -12.80 12.77 10.11
CA GLY A 195 -12.91 13.92 11.01
C GLY A 195 -11.53 14.51 11.32
N LYS A 196 -11.37 14.98 12.55
CA LYS A 196 -10.06 15.40 13.06
C LYS A 196 -9.22 14.18 13.46
N VAL A 197 -8.58 13.55 12.48
CA VAL A 197 -7.75 12.37 12.72
C VAL A 197 -6.41 12.81 13.31
N ASP A 198 -6.08 12.37 14.51
CA ASP A 198 -4.74 12.54 15.09
C ASP A 198 -3.91 11.27 14.86
N THR A 199 -2.93 11.36 13.97
CA THR A 199 -2.01 10.28 13.64
C THR A 199 -0.62 10.48 14.24
N SER A 200 -0.47 11.35 15.24
CA SER A 200 0.83 11.71 15.83
C SER A 200 1.59 10.54 16.47
N LEU A 201 0.89 9.48 16.88
CA LEU A 201 1.51 8.26 17.42
C LEU A 201 1.67 7.15 16.38
N VAL A 202 1.15 7.33 15.16
CA VAL A 202 1.20 6.29 14.13
C VAL A 202 2.61 6.14 13.58
N THR A 203 3.11 4.91 13.53
CA THR A 203 4.45 4.58 13.03
C THR A 203 4.44 3.90 11.67
N SER A 204 3.31 3.30 11.27
CA SER A 204 3.14 2.66 9.97
C SER A 204 1.77 2.95 9.37
N MET A 205 1.78 3.47 8.13
CA MET A 205 0.61 3.67 7.28
C MET A 205 0.67 2.78 6.02
N SER A 206 1.50 1.71 6.08
CA SER A 206 1.68 0.81 4.93
C SER A 206 0.34 0.24 4.47
N SER A 207 0.13 0.28 3.15
CA SER A 207 -1.07 -0.23 2.47
C SER A 207 -2.40 0.33 2.98
N MET A 208 -2.41 1.51 3.67
CA MET A 208 -3.62 2.00 4.33
C MET A 208 -4.82 2.12 3.38
N PHE A 209 -4.58 2.55 2.13
CA PHE A 209 -5.57 2.70 1.07
C PHE A 209 -5.28 1.83 -0.15
N ALA A 210 -4.36 0.85 -0.03
CA ALA A 210 -3.99 0.02 -1.16
C ALA A 210 -5.22 -0.66 -1.78
N ARG A 211 -5.27 -0.71 -3.10
CA ARG A 211 -6.37 -1.37 -3.85
C ARG A 211 -7.77 -0.79 -3.61
N CYS A 212 -7.86 0.46 -3.10
CA CYS A 212 -9.10 1.23 -3.14
C CYS A 212 -9.35 1.76 -4.57
N SER A 213 -9.63 0.85 -5.50
CA SER A 213 -9.57 1.13 -6.94
C SER A 213 -10.66 2.08 -7.45
N SER A 214 -11.75 2.27 -6.71
CA SER A 214 -12.86 3.14 -7.09
C SER A 214 -12.77 4.55 -6.52
N ILE A 215 -11.85 4.81 -5.57
CA ILE A 215 -11.75 6.11 -4.92
C ILE A 215 -11.16 7.14 -5.88
N THR A 216 -11.79 8.31 -5.98
CA THR A 216 -11.36 9.39 -6.90
C THR A 216 -10.59 10.50 -6.20
N SER A 217 -10.81 10.67 -4.91
CA SER A 217 -10.11 11.63 -4.05
C SER A 217 -10.06 11.12 -2.60
N ILE A 218 -9.02 11.49 -1.86
CA ILE A 218 -8.84 11.17 -0.43
C ILE A 218 -8.40 12.44 0.28
N ASP A 219 -9.15 12.87 1.29
CA ASP A 219 -8.73 13.98 2.16
C ASP A 219 -7.91 13.44 3.33
N VAL A 220 -6.62 13.70 3.30
CA VAL A 220 -5.65 13.34 4.36
C VAL A 220 -5.06 14.59 5.03
N SER A 221 -5.70 15.75 4.88
CA SER A 221 -5.19 17.04 5.36
C SER A 221 -4.99 17.11 6.88
N SER A 222 -5.73 16.30 7.65
CA SER A 222 -5.59 16.21 9.11
C SER A 222 -4.49 15.26 9.59
N PHE A 223 -3.89 14.47 8.68
CA PHE A 223 -2.89 13.45 9.06
C PHE A 223 -1.56 14.08 9.45
N LYS A 224 -0.96 13.62 10.54
CA LYS A 224 0.39 13.95 11.00
C LYS A 224 1.30 12.77 10.76
N THR A 225 2.43 12.98 10.10
CA THR A 225 3.32 11.89 9.70
C THR A 225 4.73 11.97 10.29
N ASP A 226 4.91 12.83 11.30
CA ASP A 226 6.22 13.08 11.96
C ASP A 226 6.87 11.83 12.55
N ASN A 227 6.06 10.82 12.91
CA ASN A 227 6.52 9.57 13.51
C ASN A 227 6.40 8.36 12.58
N VAL A 228 5.97 8.56 11.34
CA VAL A 228 5.79 7.46 10.40
C VAL A 228 7.12 7.04 9.77
N PHE A 229 7.46 5.75 9.86
CA PHE A 229 8.64 5.15 9.24
C PHE A 229 8.30 4.42 7.93
N LEU A 230 7.10 3.82 7.85
CA LEU A 230 6.68 2.97 6.74
C LEU A 230 5.44 3.52 6.04
N MET A 231 5.58 3.80 4.73
CA MET A 231 4.49 4.21 3.84
C MET A 231 4.41 3.32 2.58
N THR A 232 4.95 2.08 2.69
CA THR A 232 4.95 1.15 1.55
C THR A 232 3.54 0.89 1.08
N GLN A 233 3.31 0.96 -0.24
CA GLN A 233 2.02 0.67 -0.88
C GLN A 233 0.83 1.51 -0.36
N MET A 234 1.07 2.67 0.29
CA MET A 234 -0.02 3.40 0.96
C MET A 234 -1.20 3.70 0.03
N PHE A 235 -0.93 4.02 -1.24
CA PHE A 235 -1.93 4.29 -2.28
C PHE A 235 -1.79 3.34 -3.49
N ASP A 236 -1.09 2.19 -3.33
CA ASP A 236 -0.92 1.23 -4.43
C ASP A 236 -2.27 0.82 -5.01
N SER A 237 -2.39 0.86 -6.34
CA SER A 237 -3.60 0.46 -7.07
C SER A 237 -4.87 1.26 -6.73
N CYS A 238 -4.70 2.53 -6.32
CA CYS A 238 -5.79 3.51 -6.30
C CYS A 238 -6.09 3.99 -7.73
N ASN A 239 -6.60 3.09 -8.56
CA ASN A 239 -6.65 3.24 -10.02
C ASN A 239 -7.46 4.43 -10.52
N SER A 240 -8.44 4.88 -9.74
CA SER A 240 -9.34 5.99 -10.09
C SER A 240 -8.95 7.33 -9.44
N LEU A 241 -7.94 7.34 -8.57
CA LEU A 241 -7.46 8.54 -7.90
C LEU A 241 -6.89 9.52 -8.94
N THR A 242 -7.39 10.76 -8.95
CA THR A 242 -7.03 11.75 -9.98
C THR A 242 -6.01 12.77 -9.50
N HIS A 243 -6.03 13.12 -8.23
CA HIS A 243 -5.09 14.03 -7.60
C HIS A 243 -4.93 13.68 -6.12
N LEU A 244 -3.79 14.03 -5.53
CA LEU A 244 -3.51 13.77 -4.13
C LEU A 244 -2.67 14.91 -3.54
N ASP A 245 -3.20 15.53 -2.48
CA ASP A 245 -2.47 16.55 -1.74
C ASP A 245 -1.88 15.96 -0.46
N LEU A 246 -0.55 15.88 -0.42
CA LEU A 246 0.26 15.44 0.72
C LEU A 246 1.11 16.59 1.27
N SER A 247 0.72 17.85 1.04
CA SER A 247 1.47 19.01 1.50
C SER A 247 1.60 19.12 3.03
N ASN A 248 0.73 18.40 3.77
CA ASN A 248 0.81 18.30 5.23
C ASN A 248 1.68 17.12 5.70
N PHE A 249 2.13 16.24 4.81
CA PHE A 249 2.96 15.09 5.17
C PHE A 249 4.42 15.53 5.40
N VAL A 250 4.99 15.07 6.51
CA VAL A 250 6.40 15.28 6.86
C VAL A 250 7.10 13.91 6.82
N GLY A 251 8.04 13.78 5.88
CA GLY A 251 8.71 12.48 5.61
C GLY A 251 10.01 12.26 6.39
N ASN A 252 10.33 13.03 7.43
CA ASN A 252 11.64 13.05 8.08
C ASN A 252 12.15 11.68 8.56
N LYS A 253 11.23 10.77 8.94
CA LYS A 253 11.55 9.42 9.43
C LYS A 253 11.23 8.34 8.41
N VAL A 254 10.66 8.68 7.27
CA VAL A 254 10.26 7.70 6.26
C VAL A 254 11.50 7.09 5.61
N GLU A 255 11.59 5.77 5.69
CA GLU A 255 12.71 4.99 5.15
C GLU A 255 12.32 4.23 3.88
N ASN A 256 11.06 3.88 3.72
CA ASN A 256 10.62 3.00 2.64
C ASN A 256 9.35 3.52 1.97
N LEU A 257 9.47 3.83 0.66
CA LEU A 257 8.40 4.30 -0.20
C LEU A 257 7.97 3.25 -1.25
N HIS A 258 8.46 2.01 -1.13
CA HIS A 258 8.19 0.93 -2.10
C HIS A 258 6.71 0.92 -2.52
N SER A 259 6.48 1.05 -3.83
CA SER A 259 5.13 1.00 -4.45
C SER A 259 4.12 2.02 -3.91
N MET A 260 4.55 3.14 -3.31
CA MET A 260 3.62 4.05 -2.60
C MET A 260 2.47 4.54 -3.48
N PHE A 261 2.72 4.84 -4.75
CA PHE A 261 1.72 5.31 -5.74
C PHE A 261 1.62 4.38 -6.95
N ARG A 262 2.12 3.15 -6.84
CA ARG A 262 2.11 2.17 -7.91
C ARG A 262 0.67 1.98 -8.43
N ASN A 263 0.51 1.85 -9.76
CA ASN A 263 -0.78 1.62 -10.42
C ASN A 263 -1.84 2.71 -10.18
N CYS A 264 -1.45 3.93 -9.80
CA CYS A 264 -2.37 5.07 -9.78
C CYS A 264 -2.60 5.59 -11.21
N TYR A 265 -3.31 4.82 -12.03
CA TYR A 265 -3.40 5.02 -13.49
C TYR A 265 -3.91 6.41 -13.91
N LYS A 266 -4.85 6.98 -13.15
CA LYS A 266 -5.52 8.24 -13.48
C LYS A 266 -4.96 9.45 -12.75
N ILE A 267 -3.94 9.27 -11.91
CA ILE A 267 -3.37 10.39 -11.16
C ILE A 267 -2.69 11.38 -12.09
N THR A 268 -3.08 12.65 -12.01
CA THR A 268 -2.52 13.73 -12.84
C THR A 268 -1.56 14.61 -12.06
N SER A 269 -1.69 14.68 -10.73
CA SER A 269 -0.83 15.46 -9.85
C SER A 269 -0.75 14.89 -8.44
N ILE A 270 0.45 14.97 -7.85
CA ILE A 270 0.73 14.64 -6.45
C ILE A 270 1.50 15.82 -5.86
N ASN A 271 0.96 16.40 -4.77
CA ASN A 271 1.64 17.49 -4.07
C ASN A 271 2.49 16.93 -2.92
N LEU A 272 3.80 16.97 -3.08
CA LEU A 272 4.81 16.53 -2.10
C LEU A 272 5.60 17.71 -1.50
N SER A 273 5.10 18.94 -1.57
CA SER A 273 5.87 20.17 -1.30
C SER A 273 6.55 20.23 0.08
N ASN A 274 6.01 19.54 1.09
CA ASN A 274 6.60 19.49 2.45
C ASN A 274 7.11 18.09 2.82
N PHE A 275 7.09 17.12 1.90
CA PHE A 275 7.49 15.76 2.16
C PHE A 275 9.01 15.58 2.22
N ASN A 276 9.64 16.16 3.24
CA ASN A 276 11.10 16.14 3.45
C ASN A 276 11.60 14.74 3.86
N ALA A 277 11.70 13.83 2.93
CA ALA A 277 12.11 12.44 3.20
C ALA A 277 13.64 12.32 3.16
N ASN A 278 14.28 12.28 4.33
CA ASN A 278 15.74 12.33 4.48
C ASN A 278 16.42 10.97 4.67
N SER A 279 15.66 9.88 4.74
CA SER A 279 16.17 8.55 5.10
C SER A 279 15.74 7.45 4.13
N ILE A 280 15.25 7.80 2.95
CA ILE A 280 14.74 6.83 1.97
C ILE A 280 15.85 5.85 1.58
N ASP A 281 15.61 4.55 1.75
CA ASP A 281 16.47 3.47 1.27
C ASP A 281 15.88 2.73 0.06
N ASN A 282 14.55 2.78 -0.12
CA ASN A 282 13.85 2.03 -1.17
C ASN A 282 12.84 2.90 -1.93
N MET A 283 13.12 3.07 -3.25
CA MET A 283 12.31 3.79 -4.22
C MET A 283 11.69 2.84 -5.28
N ASN A 284 11.79 1.51 -5.11
CA ASN A 284 11.25 0.58 -6.12
C ASN A 284 9.76 0.80 -6.34
N PHE A 285 9.36 0.91 -7.61
CA PHE A 285 7.97 0.97 -8.07
C PHE A 285 7.16 2.16 -7.53
N VAL A 286 7.81 3.23 -7.01
CA VAL A 286 7.07 4.30 -6.31
C VAL A 286 5.99 4.93 -7.17
N PHE A 287 6.29 5.24 -8.44
CA PHE A 287 5.37 5.86 -9.40
C PHE A 287 5.09 4.94 -10.61
N GLU A 288 5.38 3.64 -10.49
CA GLU A 288 5.12 2.69 -11.57
C GLU A 288 3.67 2.74 -12.03
N ASN A 289 3.46 2.82 -13.37
CA ASN A 289 2.13 2.87 -14.01
C ASN A 289 1.29 4.12 -13.65
N CYS A 290 1.91 5.23 -13.27
CA CYS A 290 1.22 6.52 -13.17
C CYS A 290 1.08 7.16 -14.58
N TYR A 291 0.32 6.51 -15.47
CA TYR A 291 0.24 6.87 -16.89
C TYR A 291 -0.18 8.31 -17.16
N SER A 292 -1.03 8.88 -16.31
CA SER A 292 -1.62 10.22 -16.51
C SER A 292 -0.83 11.35 -15.84
N LEU A 293 0.24 11.01 -15.09
CA LEU A 293 1.05 11.98 -14.34
C LEU A 293 1.88 12.84 -15.30
N LYS A 294 1.59 14.15 -15.36
CA LYS A 294 2.26 15.09 -16.28
C LYS A 294 3.45 15.80 -15.65
N PHE A 295 3.29 16.19 -14.41
CA PHE A 295 4.30 16.94 -13.63
C PHE A 295 4.44 16.34 -12.25
N LEU A 296 5.66 16.29 -11.75
CA LEU A 296 5.96 15.77 -10.43
C LEU A 296 7.14 16.52 -9.82
N ASP A 297 6.90 17.21 -8.70
CA ASP A 297 7.97 17.81 -7.90
C ASP A 297 8.43 16.81 -6.83
N VAL A 298 9.65 16.33 -6.99
CA VAL A 298 10.33 15.42 -6.06
C VAL A 298 11.50 16.10 -5.33
N SER A 299 11.59 17.44 -5.38
CA SER A 299 12.71 18.23 -4.85
C SER A 299 12.98 18.02 -3.36
N LYS A 300 12.01 17.52 -2.61
CA LYS A 300 12.11 17.22 -1.17
C LYS A 300 12.51 15.77 -0.85
N LEU A 301 12.68 14.91 -1.86
CA LEU A 301 13.09 13.51 -1.66
C LEU A 301 14.61 13.41 -1.66
N ASN A 302 15.22 13.08 -0.52
CA ASN A 302 16.65 12.85 -0.42
C ASN A 302 16.97 11.36 -0.60
N THR A 303 17.59 11.03 -1.73
CA THR A 303 17.92 9.66 -2.10
C THR A 303 19.36 9.25 -1.75
N SER A 304 20.08 10.02 -0.91
CA SER A 304 21.47 9.73 -0.57
C SER A 304 21.71 8.37 0.09
N LYS A 305 20.69 7.79 0.72
CA LYS A 305 20.72 6.46 1.32
C LYS A 305 20.11 5.39 0.43
N ALA A 306 19.42 5.76 -0.64
CA ALA A 306 18.64 4.85 -1.46
C ALA A 306 19.52 3.82 -2.18
N LYS A 307 19.11 2.56 -2.09
CA LYS A 307 19.76 1.39 -2.69
C LYS A 307 18.97 0.84 -3.87
N PHE A 308 17.65 1.07 -3.90
CA PHE A 308 16.74 0.42 -4.82
C PHE A 308 15.93 1.46 -5.59
N PHE A 309 16.10 1.47 -6.93
CA PHE A 309 15.42 2.40 -7.85
C PHE A 309 14.69 1.67 -8.99
N ARG A 310 14.54 0.34 -8.90
CA ARG A 310 13.90 -0.43 -9.94
C ARG A 310 12.47 0.06 -10.19
N ASN A 311 12.12 0.25 -11.48
CA ASN A 311 10.78 0.65 -11.91
C ASN A 311 10.23 1.92 -11.25
N THR A 312 11.08 2.82 -10.74
CA THR A 312 10.61 3.99 -9.97
C THR A 312 9.60 4.84 -10.73
N PHE A 313 9.81 5.07 -12.04
CA PHE A 313 8.96 5.87 -12.92
C PHE A 313 8.47 5.09 -14.15
N THR A 314 8.57 3.77 -14.14
CA THR A 314 8.13 2.92 -15.26
C THR A 314 6.69 3.25 -15.66
N ASN A 315 6.46 3.41 -16.97
CA ASN A 315 5.16 3.72 -17.54
C ASN A 315 4.55 5.07 -17.09
N CYS A 316 5.34 6.04 -16.63
CA CYS A 316 4.89 7.42 -16.49
C CYS A 316 4.82 8.08 -17.87
N SER A 317 3.96 7.56 -18.76
CA SER A 317 3.98 7.87 -20.19
C SER A 317 3.56 9.30 -20.54
N SER A 318 2.86 10.01 -19.64
CA SER A 318 2.49 11.41 -19.81
C SER A 318 3.45 12.39 -19.16
N LEU A 319 4.50 11.92 -18.45
CA LEU A 319 5.45 12.78 -17.76
C LEU A 319 6.34 13.48 -18.79
N GLU A 320 6.25 14.80 -18.88
CA GLU A 320 6.96 15.60 -19.89
C GLU A 320 8.31 16.10 -19.37
N GLU A 321 8.37 16.45 -18.09
CA GLU A 321 9.56 16.97 -17.42
C GLU A 321 9.71 16.36 -16.02
N LEU A 322 10.95 16.08 -15.61
CA LEU A 322 11.26 15.58 -14.28
C LEU A 322 12.64 16.11 -13.85
N ASP A 323 12.67 16.91 -12.78
CA ASP A 323 13.92 17.37 -12.18
C ASP A 323 14.33 16.45 -11.01
N ILE A 324 15.36 15.66 -11.25
CA ILE A 324 16.03 14.81 -10.25
C ILE A 324 17.52 15.12 -10.12
N ALA A 325 17.95 16.31 -10.52
CA ALA A 325 19.35 16.73 -10.40
C ALA A 325 19.90 16.61 -8.97
N HIS A 326 19.03 16.68 -7.96
CA HIS A 326 19.39 16.51 -6.54
C HIS A 326 19.43 15.05 -6.08
N PHE A 327 18.95 14.08 -6.88
CA PHE A 327 19.01 12.67 -6.51
C PHE A 327 20.46 12.17 -6.48
N SER A 328 20.77 11.33 -5.51
CA SER A 328 22.04 10.64 -5.38
C SER A 328 21.82 9.13 -5.57
N ALA A 329 22.62 8.54 -6.45
CA ALA A 329 22.62 7.09 -6.71
C ALA A 329 23.88 6.39 -6.17
N GLN A 330 24.65 7.01 -5.28
CA GLN A 330 25.95 6.47 -4.81
C GLN A 330 25.83 5.09 -4.16
N ASN A 331 24.68 4.79 -3.56
CA ASN A 331 24.40 3.52 -2.92
C ASN A 331 23.51 2.60 -3.74
N ALA A 332 23.06 3.03 -4.93
CA ALA A 332 22.19 2.25 -5.81
C ALA A 332 22.85 0.92 -6.21
N LEU A 333 22.10 -0.18 -6.06
CA LEU A 333 22.53 -1.53 -6.43
C LEU A 333 21.96 -1.94 -7.80
N GLY A 334 20.77 -1.46 -8.17
CA GLY A 334 20.14 -1.69 -9.47
C GLY A 334 19.17 -0.55 -9.79
N MET A 335 19.03 -0.27 -11.09
CA MET A 335 18.17 0.78 -11.64
C MET A 335 17.41 0.27 -12.87
N ASP A 336 17.14 -1.05 -12.88
CA ASP A 336 16.42 -1.66 -14.01
C ASP A 336 15.08 -0.97 -14.22
N GLU A 337 14.76 -0.69 -15.49
CA GLU A 337 13.47 -0.16 -15.90
C GLU A 337 13.07 1.17 -15.23
N MET A 338 14.02 1.94 -14.65
CA MET A 338 13.71 3.13 -13.85
C MET A 338 12.81 4.15 -14.59
N PHE A 339 13.02 4.31 -15.91
CA PHE A 339 12.26 5.22 -16.78
C PHE A 339 11.65 4.48 -17.99
N LEU A 340 11.51 3.16 -17.92
CA LEU A 340 10.92 2.37 -19.01
C LEU A 340 9.57 2.95 -19.42
N ASN A 341 9.35 3.18 -20.74
CA ASN A 341 8.12 3.72 -21.31
C ASN A 341 7.71 5.13 -20.81
N CYS A 342 8.66 5.96 -20.33
CA CYS A 342 8.40 7.39 -20.11
C CYS A 342 8.40 8.12 -21.48
N SER A 343 7.41 7.80 -22.32
CA SER A 343 7.42 8.13 -23.75
C SER A 343 7.28 9.63 -24.06
N SER A 344 6.78 10.43 -23.14
CA SER A 344 6.64 11.90 -23.29
C SER A 344 7.78 12.70 -22.66
N LEU A 345 8.69 12.05 -21.92
CA LEU A 345 9.79 12.72 -21.21
C LEU A 345 10.82 13.27 -22.22
N LYS A 346 11.01 14.60 -22.22
CA LYS A 346 11.87 15.30 -23.17
C LYS A 346 13.29 15.53 -22.66
N PHE A 347 13.40 15.89 -21.40
CA PHE A 347 14.66 16.24 -20.76
C PHE A 347 14.82 15.53 -19.42
N LEU A 348 16.03 15.06 -19.13
CA LEU A 348 16.36 14.43 -17.86
C LEU A 348 17.78 14.82 -17.42
N ASN A 349 17.85 15.49 -16.27
CA ASN A 349 19.13 15.89 -15.68
C ASN A 349 19.60 14.87 -14.64
N LEU A 350 20.62 14.10 -14.98
CA LEU A 350 21.27 13.12 -14.11
C LEU A 350 22.67 13.57 -13.65
N SER A 351 22.97 14.86 -13.70
CA SER A 351 24.32 15.39 -13.44
C SER A 351 24.91 15.04 -12.08
N ASN A 352 24.08 14.75 -11.07
CA ASN A 352 24.53 14.28 -9.74
C ASN A 352 24.32 12.76 -9.53
N PHE A 353 23.80 12.07 -10.52
CA PHE A 353 23.54 10.64 -10.46
C PHE A 353 24.85 9.86 -10.65
N ARG A 354 25.44 9.33 -9.59
CA ARG A 354 26.76 8.65 -9.61
C ARG A 354 26.63 7.20 -9.13
N PRO A 355 26.15 6.28 -9.95
CA PRO A 355 25.79 4.92 -9.55
C PRO A 355 26.99 3.98 -9.40
N LYS A 356 27.94 4.29 -8.54
CA LYS A 356 29.22 3.56 -8.40
C LYS A 356 29.09 2.08 -8.06
N LYS A 357 28.00 1.67 -7.42
CA LYS A 357 27.75 0.30 -6.94
C LYS A 357 26.74 -0.45 -7.81
N CYS A 358 26.11 0.24 -8.76
CA CYS A 358 25.03 -0.32 -9.56
C CYS A 358 25.55 -1.42 -10.49
N ASN A 359 24.91 -2.58 -10.44
CA ASN A 359 25.27 -3.74 -11.24
C ASN A 359 24.32 -4.01 -12.41
N SER A 360 23.13 -3.41 -12.43
CA SER A 360 22.16 -3.57 -13.51
C SER A 360 21.41 -2.28 -13.81
N MET A 361 21.28 -1.97 -15.11
CA MET A 361 20.52 -0.85 -15.68
C MET A 361 19.69 -1.33 -16.89
N THR A 362 19.25 -2.59 -16.85
CA THR A 362 18.46 -3.19 -17.93
C THR A 362 17.25 -2.32 -18.24
N SER A 363 17.03 -1.99 -19.52
CA SER A 363 15.87 -1.23 -20.01
C SER A 363 15.66 0.14 -19.32
N MET A 364 16.70 0.74 -18.74
CA MET A 364 16.54 1.92 -17.87
C MET A 364 15.81 3.07 -18.55
N PHE A 365 16.05 3.30 -19.85
CA PHE A 365 15.40 4.35 -20.66
C PHE A 365 14.66 3.78 -21.87
N ARG A 366 14.43 2.47 -21.92
CA ARG A 366 13.75 1.85 -23.05
C ARG A 366 12.41 2.51 -23.34
N ASN A 367 12.12 2.82 -24.63
CA ASN A 367 10.92 3.50 -25.09
C ASN A 367 10.73 4.94 -24.54
N CYS A 368 11.79 5.63 -24.13
CA CYS A 368 11.72 7.08 -23.87
C CYS A 368 11.75 7.84 -25.21
N LYS A 369 10.68 7.69 -26.00
CA LYS A 369 10.63 8.11 -27.41
C LYS A 369 10.81 9.60 -27.63
N SER A 370 10.41 10.45 -26.69
CA SER A 370 10.52 11.91 -26.77
C SER A 370 11.80 12.47 -26.13
N LEU A 371 12.67 11.63 -25.57
CA LEU A 371 13.87 12.06 -24.89
C LEU A 371 14.89 12.65 -25.89
N GLU A 372 15.04 13.97 -25.85
CA GLU A 372 15.91 14.72 -26.79
C GLU A 372 17.35 14.80 -26.26
N SER A 373 17.52 14.92 -24.95
CA SER A 373 18.82 14.99 -24.31
C SER A 373 18.81 14.42 -22.89
N ILE A 374 19.97 13.89 -22.48
CA ILE A 374 20.22 13.36 -21.14
C ILE A 374 21.65 13.69 -20.71
N ASP A 375 21.83 14.28 -19.54
CA ASP A 375 23.15 14.53 -18.97
C ASP A 375 23.60 13.34 -18.11
N MET A 376 24.50 12.55 -18.65
CA MET A 376 25.14 11.41 -17.99
C MET A 376 26.65 11.64 -17.76
N THR A 377 27.11 12.88 -17.80
CA THR A 377 28.56 13.20 -17.78
C THR A 377 29.28 12.74 -16.52
N LYS A 378 28.57 12.46 -15.41
CA LYS A 378 29.14 11.94 -14.16
C LYS A 378 28.68 10.51 -13.82
N PHE A 379 28.13 9.78 -14.78
CA PHE A 379 27.60 8.44 -14.61
C PHE A 379 28.74 7.41 -14.52
N ASN A 380 29.10 6.99 -13.32
CA ASN A 380 30.17 6.02 -13.09
C ASN A 380 29.60 4.59 -13.10
N THR A 381 29.98 3.79 -14.08
CA THR A 381 29.45 2.44 -14.33
C THR A 381 30.46 1.31 -14.08
N LYS A 382 31.53 1.55 -13.30
CA LYS A 382 32.59 0.54 -13.05
C LYS A 382 32.08 -0.81 -12.51
N SER A 383 30.94 -0.82 -11.82
CA SER A 383 30.34 -2.03 -11.24
C SER A 383 29.28 -2.67 -12.14
N LEU A 384 28.95 -2.03 -13.27
CA LEU A 384 27.87 -2.47 -14.16
C LEU A 384 28.18 -3.83 -14.79
N LYS A 385 27.17 -4.72 -14.78
CA LYS A 385 27.21 -6.06 -15.35
C LYS A 385 26.20 -6.26 -16.48
N ASN A 386 25.05 -5.55 -16.39
CA ASN A 386 23.99 -5.68 -17.38
C ASN A 386 23.45 -4.30 -17.77
N MET A 387 23.36 -4.04 -19.08
CA MET A 387 22.77 -2.85 -19.68
C MET A 387 21.89 -3.18 -20.91
N ASP A 388 21.31 -4.39 -20.94
CA ASP A 388 20.44 -4.81 -22.03
C ASP A 388 19.29 -3.81 -22.25
N TYR A 389 19.02 -3.44 -23.51
CA TYR A 389 17.94 -2.54 -23.92
C TYR A 389 18.00 -1.14 -23.30
N MET A 390 19.12 -0.71 -22.71
CA MET A 390 19.18 0.48 -21.86
C MET A 390 18.61 1.74 -22.52
N PHE A 391 18.87 1.97 -23.78
CA PHE A 391 18.37 3.10 -24.58
C PHE A 391 17.49 2.65 -25.76
N SER A 392 17.14 1.36 -25.85
CA SER A 392 16.33 0.84 -26.97
C SER A 392 15.08 1.68 -27.21
N SER A 393 14.89 2.13 -28.46
CA SER A 393 13.74 2.94 -28.90
C SER A 393 13.65 4.34 -28.26
N CYS A 394 14.80 5.00 -27.99
CA CYS A 394 14.88 6.42 -27.62
C CYS A 394 14.95 7.29 -28.89
N THR A 395 13.96 7.18 -29.76
CA THR A 395 13.99 7.65 -31.17
C THR A 395 14.21 9.16 -31.37
N SER A 396 14.03 9.99 -30.34
CA SER A 396 14.35 11.42 -30.41
C SER A 396 15.75 11.77 -29.88
N LEU A 397 16.49 10.79 -29.33
CA LEU A 397 17.82 11.02 -28.78
C LEU A 397 18.85 11.03 -29.91
N THR A 398 19.37 12.22 -30.23
CA THR A 398 20.32 12.41 -31.35
C THR A 398 21.80 12.44 -30.91
N SER A 399 22.05 12.72 -29.61
CA SER A 399 23.41 12.73 -29.09
C SER A 399 23.46 12.25 -27.63
N LEU A 400 24.49 11.49 -27.27
CA LEU A 400 24.70 10.97 -25.93
C LEU A 400 26.16 11.05 -25.51
N TYR A 401 26.46 11.77 -24.43
CA TYR A 401 27.78 11.93 -23.86
C TYR A 401 27.99 10.96 -22.70
N ILE A 402 28.79 9.89 -22.90
CA ILE A 402 29.04 8.84 -21.90
C ILE A 402 30.52 8.77 -21.51
N VAL A 403 31.05 9.93 -21.10
CA VAL A 403 32.50 10.09 -20.83
C VAL A 403 33.02 9.34 -19.60
N TRP A 404 32.18 9.07 -18.59
CA TRP A 404 32.52 8.27 -17.39
C TRP A 404 31.98 6.84 -17.45
N PHE A 405 31.43 6.45 -18.60
CA PHE A 405 30.85 5.14 -18.81
C PHE A 405 31.93 4.11 -18.99
N ASN A 406 32.06 3.17 -18.08
CA ASN A 406 32.99 2.05 -18.19
C ASN A 406 32.22 0.76 -18.43
N THR A 407 32.41 0.14 -19.57
CA THR A 407 31.76 -1.09 -20.00
C THR A 407 32.65 -2.32 -19.92
N LEU A 408 33.87 -2.20 -19.40
CA LEU A 408 34.84 -3.31 -19.38
C LEU A 408 34.40 -4.51 -18.56
N ASN A 409 33.53 -4.26 -17.55
CA ASN A 409 32.98 -5.29 -16.66
C ASN A 409 31.56 -5.71 -17.04
N VAL A 410 31.00 -5.16 -18.13
CA VAL A 410 29.63 -5.49 -18.54
C VAL A 410 29.64 -6.83 -19.27
N ASP A 411 28.76 -7.72 -18.84
CA ASP A 411 28.62 -9.09 -19.34
C ASP A 411 27.53 -9.19 -20.42
N SER A 412 26.52 -8.25 -20.41
CA SER A 412 25.40 -8.26 -21.35
C SER A 412 25.07 -6.88 -21.91
N PHE A 413 24.92 -6.82 -23.27
CA PHE A 413 24.71 -5.60 -24.07
C PHE A 413 23.58 -5.78 -25.10
N THR A 414 22.63 -6.64 -24.87
CA THR A 414 21.58 -6.94 -25.85
C THR A 414 20.82 -5.69 -26.23
N GLU A 415 20.79 -5.36 -27.54
CA GLU A 415 19.92 -4.31 -28.12
C GLU A 415 19.92 -2.96 -27.38
N VAL A 416 21.09 -2.52 -26.88
CA VAL A 416 21.24 -1.29 -26.07
C VAL A 416 20.71 -0.06 -26.78
N PHE A 417 20.88 0.07 -28.11
CA PHE A 417 20.50 1.21 -28.94
C PHE A 417 19.57 0.78 -30.10
N GLU A 418 18.81 -0.31 -29.94
CA GLU A 418 17.86 -0.74 -30.96
C GLU A 418 16.84 0.33 -31.29
N GLY A 419 16.70 0.67 -32.58
CA GLY A 419 15.74 1.69 -33.05
C GLY A 419 16.24 3.13 -32.95
N ASP A 420 17.53 3.38 -32.62
CA ASP A 420 18.12 4.72 -32.46
C ASP A 420 19.09 5.00 -33.59
N GLU A 421 18.60 5.01 -34.84
CA GLU A 421 19.44 5.06 -36.06
C GLU A 421 20.25 6.36 -36.23
N ASP A 422 19.76 7.49 -35.68
CA ASP A 422 20.38 8.82 -35.79
C ASP A 422 21.25 9.20 -34.59
N LEU A 423 21.48 8.30 -33.62
CA LEU A 423 22.22 8.58 -32.41
C LEU A 423 23.72 8.74 -32.63
N GLU A 424 24.29 9.85 -32.15
CA GLU A 424 25.72 10.11 -32.09
C GLU A 424 26.23 9.90 -30.65
N LEU A 425 27.18 8.95 -30.48
CA LEU A 425 27.79 8.65 -29.18
C LEU A 425 29.16 9.33 -29.05
N TYR A 426 29.33 10.05 -27.92
CA TYR A 426 30.59 10.70 -27.56
C TYR A 426 31.22 9.96 -26.38
N VAL A 427 32.39 9.30 -26.63
CA VAL A 427 32.96 8.30 -25.73
C VAL A 427 34.47 8.42 -25.57
N TYR A 428 35.01 7.92 -24.43
CA TYR A 428 36.44 7.55 -24.34
C TYR A 428 36.63 6.11 -24.82
N PRO A 429 37.41 5.86 -25.91
CA PRO A 429 37.47 4.56 -26.55
C PRO A 429 37.88 3.40 -25.64
N ASN A 430 38.81 3.65 -24.71
CA ASN A 430 39.37 2.60 -23.85
C ASN A 430 38.36 2.07 -22.85
N ASP A 431 37.40 2.91 -22.42
CA ASP A 431 36.42 2.55 -21.40
C ASP A 431 35.18 1.84 -21.96
N VAL A 432 34.95 1.97 -23.28
CA VAL A 432 33.77 1.39 -23.97
C VAL A 432 34.16 0.42 -25.10
N GLN A 433 35.35 -0.14 -25.07
CA GLN A 433 35.85 -1.01 -26.14
C GLN A 433 34.94 -2.22 -26.38
N ASN A 434 34.40 -2.80 -25.36
CA ASN A 434 33.46 -3.94 -25.46
C ASN A 434 32.17 -3.55 -26.20
N LEU A 435 31.63 -2.37 -25.88
CA LEU A 435 30.46 -1.80 -26.54
C LEU A 435 30.73 -1.52 -28.02
N LEU A 436 31.90 -0.93 -28.34
CA LEU A 436 32.34 -0.66 -29.72
C LEU A 436 32.54 -1.96 -30.55
N ASN A 437 33.00 -3.02 -29.90
CA ASN A 437 33.25 -4.30 -30.57
C ASN A 437 31.98 -5.10 -30.84
N SER A 438 30.92 -4.85 -30.10
CA SER A 438 29.64 -5.59 -30.24
C SER A 438 28.88 -5.28 -31.53
N LYS A 439 29.29 -4.24 -32.28
CA LYS A 439 28.77 -3.81 -33.60
C LYS A 439 27.29 -4.04 -33.85
N PRO A 440 26.37 -3.61 -32.98
CA PRO A 440 24.99 -3.94 -33.26
C PRO A 440 24.23 -2.85 -34.03
N TYR A 441 24.84 -1.66 -34.35
CA TYR A 441 23.99 -0.50 -34.71
C TYR A 441 24.66 0.45 -35.70
N SER A 442 23.82 1.20 -36.44
CA SER A 442 24.15 2.35 -37.28
C SER A 442 24.62 3.59 -36.52
N VAL A 443 24.85 3.48 -35.21
CA VAL A 443 25.26 4.58 -34.34
C VAL A 443 26.62 5.13 -34.71
N LYS A 444 26.73 6.44 -34.83
CA LYS A 444 28.00 7.12 -35.12
C LYS A 444 28.77 7.36 -33.83
N PHE A 445 30.05 6.96 -33.80
CA PHE A 445 30.92 7.13 -32.63
C PHE A 445 31.87 8.30 -32.83
N HIS A 446 31.88 9.24 -31.87
CA HIS A 446 32.85 10.32 -31.78
C HIS A 446 33.81 10.06 -30.63
N ARG A 447 35.10 10.08 -30.89
CA ARG A 447 36.15 9.74 -29.91
C ARG A 447 36.77 11.01 -29.36
N PHE A 448 36.75 11.16 -28.03
CA PHE A 448 37.55 12.15 -27.34
C PHE A 448 38.96 11.59 -27.06
N TYR A 449 39.97 12.33 -27.38
CA TYR A 449 41.35 11.89 -27.21
C TYR A 449 42.12 12.65 -26.13
N ASN A 450 41.60 13.80 -25.62
CA ASN A 450 42.23 14.58 -24.57
C ASN A 450 41.17 15.39 -23.79
N PHE A 451 40.98 15.06 -22.53
CA PHE A 451 40.69 16.03 -21.45
C PHE A 451 41.72 15.75 -20.36
N ASP A 452 42.51 16.76 -19.99
CA ASP A 452 43.33 16.71 -18.80
C ASP A 452 42.41 16.55 -17.58
N TYR A 453 42.70 15.52 -16.80
CA TYR A 453 42.07 15.27 -15.51
C TYR A 453 42.59 16.31 -14.53
N ASP A 454 41.86 17.40 -14.30
CA ASP A 454 41.99 18.17 -13.08
C ASP A 454 40.75 17.88 -12.19
N ASP A 455 41.03 17.20 -11.06
CA ASP A 455 40.32 16.83 -9.81
C ASP A 455 38.77 16.79 -9.75
#